data_95cdee0d82ffe69879ef90083eba6884
#
_entry.id   95cdee0d82ffe69879ef90083eba6884
#
_cell.length_a   1.000
_cell.length_b   1.000
_cell.length_c   1.000
_cell.angle_alpha   90.00
_cell.angle_beta   90.00
_cell.angle_gamma   90.00
#
_symmetry.space_group_name_H-M   'P 1'
#
loop_
_entity.id
_entity.type
_entity.pdbx_description
1 polymer ?
#
loop_
_entity_poly.entity_id
_entity_poly.type
_entity_poly.pdbx_seq_one_letter_code
_entity_poly.pdbx_strand_id
1 'polypeptide(L)'
;MATFKTIVRYKRADGFYQVYIRVLHRSKSGYIKTDKFVTDKQLSKSGEIKDAVINKYCAQEILRYTELVNRKDVSGYSVTELIEYLMNSDM
;
A
#
# COMPACT_ATOMS: atom_id res chain seq x y z
N MET A 1 -5.62 15.53 0.55
CA MET A 1 -4.23 15.06 0.45
C MET A 1 -4.19 13.53 0.54
N ALA A 2 -3.41 12.88 -0.29
CA ALA A 2 -3.34 11.42 -0.27
C ALA A 2 -2.46 10.93 0.87
N THR A 3 -2.91 9.88 1.56
CA THR A 3 -2.12 9.21 2.59
C THR A 3 -2.02 7.74 2.25
N PHE A 4 -0.99 7.09 2.77
CA PHE A 4 -0.68 5.70 2.47
C PHE A 4 -0.42 4.94 3.75
N LYS A 5 -0.91 3.70 3.80
CA LYS A 5 -0.68 2.83 4.96
C LYS A 5 -0.55 1.38 4.49
N THR A 6 0.42 0.68 5.05
CA THR A 6 0.59 -0.74 4.80
C THR A 6 -0.46 -1.52 5.58
N ILE A 7 -1.17 -2.43 4.90
CA ILE A 7 -2.15 -3.33 5.54
C ILE A 7 -1.99 -4.73 4.98
N VAL A 8 -2.59 -5.69 5.66
CA VAL A 8 -2.71 -7.06 5.16
C VAL A 8 -4.18 -7.40 5.00
N ARG A 9 -4.50 -8.19 3.98
CA ARG A 9 -5.87 -8.60 3.67
C ARG A 9 -5.87 -10.01 3.12
N TYR A 10 -7.00 -10.70 3.32
CA TYR A 10 -7.30 -11.96 2.67
C TYR A 10 -6.28 -13.06 2.95
N LYS A 11 -6.48 -13.77 4.05
CA LYS A 11 -5.70 -14.96 4.34
C LYS A 11 -5.93 -16.00 3.23
N ARG A 12 -4.87 -16.43 2.60
CA ARG A 12 -4.95 -17.46 1.56
C ARG A 12 -5.08 -18.84 2.19
N ALA A 13 -5.49 -19.81 1.40
CA ALA A 13 -5.63 -21.19 1.86
C ALA A 13 -4.33 -21.79 2.39
N ASP A 14 -3.17 -21.28 1.90
CA ASP A 14 -1.85 -21.74 2.32
C ASP A 14 -1.34 -21.03 3.59
N GLY A 15 -2.15 -20.19 4.20
CA GLY A 15 -1.80 -19.49 5.44
C GLY A 15 -1.09 -18.16 5.26
N PHE A 16 -0.90 -17.70 4.03
CA PHE A 16 -0.28 -16.41 3.75
C PHE A 16 -1.32 -15.32 3.60
N TYR A 17 -0.95 -14.10 4.02
CA TYR A 17 -1.75 -12.90 3.83
C TYR A 17 -1.12 -12.05 2.74
N GLN A 18 -1.94 -11.50 1.86
CA GLN A 18 -1.48 -10.56 0.84
C GLN A 18 -1.23 -9.20 1.49
N VAL A 19 -0.08 -8.59 1.19
CA VAL A 19 0.25 -7.25 1.65
C VAL A 19 -0.27 -6.23 0.64
N TYR A 20 -0.94 -5.21 1.15
CA TYR A 20 -1.50 -4.12 0.34
C TYR A 20 -1.04 -2.79 0.91
N ILE A 21 -1.01 -1.76 0.07
CA ILE A 21 -0.84 -0.38 0.49
C ILE A 21 -2.19 0.30 0.32
N ARG A 22 -2.77 0.73 1.44
CA ARG A 22 -4.05 1.46 1.42
C ARG A 22 -3.79 2.91 1.06
N VAL A 23 -4.56 3.41 0.09
CA VAL A 23 -4.49 4.81 -0.36
C VAL A 23 -5.76 5.50 0.09
N LEU A 24 -5.64 6.58 0.83
CA LEU A 24 -6.77 7.42 1.20
C LEU A 24 -6.62 8.76 0.49
N HIS A 25 -7.61 9.11 -0.31
CA HIS A 25 -7.60 10.34 -1.12
C HIS A 25 -9.03 10.86 -1.26
N ARG A 26 -9.24 12.12 -0.90
CA ARG A 26 -10.56 12.79 -0.98
C ARG A 26 -11.65 12.00 -0.26
N SER A 27 -11.33 11.53 0.94
CA SER A 27 -12.24 10.73 1.79
C SER A 27 -12.65 9.38 1.21
N LYS A 28 -11.99 8.94 0.15
CA LYS A 28 -12.18 7.63 -0.46
C LYS A 28 -10.93 6.79 -0.26
N SER A 29 -11.11 5.50 -0.08
CA SER A 29 -9.96 4.60 0.07
C SER A 29 -9.89 3.61 -1.10
N GLY A 30 -8.68 3.24 -1.44
CA GLY A 30 -8.39 2.20 -2.41
C GLY A 30 -7.18 1.42 -1.96
N TYR A 31 -6.80 0.41 -2.72
CA TYR A 31 -5.72 -0.49 -2.31
C TYR A 31 -4.82 -0.78 -3.49
N ILE A 32 -3.51 -0.75 -3.24
CA ILE A 32 -2.51 -1.17 -4.22
C ILE A 32 -1.97 -2.52 -3.77
N LYS A 33 -2.14 -3.54 -4.60
CA LYS A 33 -1.65 -4.88 -4.33
C LYS A 33 -0.14 -4.92 -4.51
N THR A 34 0.57 -5.43 -3.52
CA THR A 34 2.01 -5.68 -3.64
C THR A 34 2.23 -7.15 -4.01
N ASP A 35 3.47 -7.50 -4.34
CA ASP A 35 3.85 -8.88 -4.58
C ASP A 35 4.39 -9.56 -3.32
N LYS A 36 4.15 -8.98 -2.16
CA LYS A 36 4.64 -9.50 -0.87
C LYS A 36 3.54 -10.22 -0.12
N PHE A 37 3.96 -11.22 0.65
CA PHE A 37 3.07 -12.03 1.49
C PHE A 37 3.68 -12.17 2.86
N VAL A 38 2.84 -12.31 3.88
CA VAL A 38 3.29 -12.52 5.24
C VAL A 38 2.46 -13.65 5.88
N THR A 39 3.03 -14.28 6.90
CA THR A 39 2.34 -15.31 7.68
C THR A 39 1.94 -14.74 9.04
N ASP A 40 1.18 -15.52 9.82
CA ASP A 40 0.79 -15.13 11.17
C ASP A 40 2.01 -14.78 12.03
N LYS A 41 3.15 -15.46 11.81
CA LYS A 41 4.37 -15.24 12.58
C LYS A 41 4.99 -13.87 12.29
N GLN A 42 4.67 -13.28 11.16
CA GLN A 42 5.20 -11.98 10.75
C GLN A 42 4.26 -10.83 11.13
N LEU A 43 3.14 -11.16 11.77
CA LEU A 43 2.16 -10.16 12.21
C LEU A 43 2.19 -10.03 13.74
N SER A 44 1.94 -8.79 14.20
CA SER A 44 1.76 -8.52 15.61
C SER A 44 0.35 -8.95 16.06
N LYS A 45 0.09 -8.89 17.37
CA LYS A 45 -1.25 -9.19 17.91
C LYS A 45 -2.32 -8.25 17.35
N SER A 46 -1.95 -7.04 16.96
CA SER A 46 -2.87 -6.06 16.38
C SER A 46 -3.05 -6.23 14.87
N GLY A 47 -2.37 -7.21 14.26
CA GLY A 47 -2.46 -7.46 12.83
C GLY A 47 -1.49 -6.63 11.99
N GLU A 48 -0.56 -5.94 12.61
CA GLU A 48 0.44 -5.16 11.91
C GLU A 48 1.66 -6.02 11.55
N ILE A 49 2.30 -5.69 10.44
CA ILE A 49 3.49 -6.41 9.98
C ILE A 49 4.66 -6.07 10.88
N LYS A 50 5.31 -7.09 11.45
CA LYS A 50 6.50 -6.89 12.28
C LYS A 50 7.78 -7.39 11.61
N ASP A 51 7.71 -7.86 10.37
CA ASP A 51 8.90 -8.28 9.62
C ASP A 51 9.62 -7.06 9.08
N ALA A 52 10.89 -6.90 9.48
CA ALA A 52 11.66 -5.70 9.12
C ALA A 52 11.89 -5.57 7.61
N VAL A 53 12.09 -6.68 6.91
CA VAL A 53 12.32 -6.65 5.46
C VAL A 53 11.07 -6.18 4.73
N ILE A 54 9.91 -6.72 5.10
CA ILE A 54 8.65 -6.33 4.49
C ILE A 54 8.32 -4.87 4.80
N ASN A 55 8.52 -4.46 6.06
CA ASN A 55 8.27 -3.07 6.45
C ASN A 55 9.17 -2.10 5.69
N LYS A 56 10.43 -2.45 5.47
CA LYS A 56 11.35 -1.62 4.69
C LYS A 56 10.88 -1.50 3.23
N TYR A 57 10.48 -2.61 2.63
CA TYR A 57 9.95 -2.61 1.27
C TYR A 57 8.73 -1.69 1.16
N CYS A 58 7.78 -1.84 2.07
CA CYS A 58 6.56 -1.04 2.05
C CYS A 58 6.85 0.45 2.29
N ALA A 59 7.78 0.76 3.19
CA ALA A 59 8.17 2.14 3.45
C ALA A 59 8.78 2.78 2.20
N GLN A 60 9.60 2.06 1.47
CA GLN A 60 10.19 2.55 0.22
C GLN A 60 9.11 2.79 -0.85
N GLU A 61 8.13 1.90 -0.95
CA GLU A 61 7.03 2.08 -1.89
C GLU A 61 6.17 3.28 -1.54
N ILE A 62 5.87 3.45 -0.25
CA ILE A 62 5.09 4.60 0.22
C ILE A 62 5.85 5.90 -0.06
N LEU A 63 7.15 5.92 0.18
CA LEU A 63 7.97 7.10 -0.10
C LEU A 63 7.93 7.44 -1.59
N ARG A 64 8.06 6.44 -2.46
CA ARG A 64 8.01 6.64 -3.91
C ARG A 64 6.66 7.20 -4.35
N TYR A 65 5.57 6.65 -3.82
CA TYR A 65 4.22 7.13 -4.14
C TYR A 65 4.00 8.55 -3.62
N THR A 66 4.50 8.86 -2.44
CA THR A 66 4.42 10.21 -1.88
C THR A 66 5.14 11.21 -2.78
N GLU A 67 6.32 10.87 -3.26
CA GLU A 67 7.07 11.73 -4.18
C GLU A 67 6.31 11.94 -5.50
N LEU A 68 5.70 10.89 -6.03
CA LEU A 68 4.91 11.00 -7.27
C LEU A 68 3.71 11.92 -7.10
N VAL A 69 3.02 11.81 -5.97
CA VAL A 69 1.88 12.68 -5.65
C VAL A 69 2.33 14.14 -5.53
N ASN A 70 3.51 14.38 -4.97
CA ASN A 70 4.03 15.73 -4.81
C ASN A 70 4.51 16.36 -6.12
N ARG A 71 4.79 15.55 -7.13
CA ARG A 71 5.27 16.04 -8.42
C ARG A 71 4.14 16.47 -9.36
N LYS A 72 2.92 16.09 -9.05
CA LYS A 72 1.78 16.36 -9.92
C LYS A 72 0.58 16.77 -9.09
N ASP A 73 -0.19 17.72 -9.60
CA ASP A 73 -1.44 18.09 -8.95
C ASP A 73 -2.48 16.99 -9.17
N VAL A 74 -2.73 16.20 -8.15
CA VAL A 74 -3.70 15.11 -8.19
C VAL A 74 -4.98 15.44 -7.46
N SER A 75 -5.19 16.69 -7.08
CA SER A 75 -6.35 17.09 -6.29
C SER A 75 -7.67 16.83 -6.99
N GLY A 76 -7.68 16.82 -8.33
CA GLY A 76 -8.88 16.51 -9.12
C GLY A 76 -9.07 15.03 -9.43
N TYR A 77 -8.15 14.18 -9.00
CA TYR A 77 -8.23 12.75 -9.27
C TYR A 77 -9.15 12.06 -8.27
N SER A 78 -9.87 11.04 -8.75
CA SER A 78 -10.50 10.08 -7.85
C SER A 78 -9.42 9.15 -7.28
N VAL A 79 -9.76 8.37 -6.26
CA VAL A 79 -8.80 7.42 -5.71
C VAL A 79 -8.40 6.38 -6.75
N THR A 80 -9.32 5.95 -7.61
CA THR A 80 -9.04 5.00 -8.69
C THR A 80 -8.06 5.59 -9.69
N GLU A 81 -8.28 6.83 -10.11
CA GLU A 81 -7.37 7.52 -11.03
C GLU A 81 -5.98 7.70 -10.42
N LEU A 82 -5.93 8.02 -9.14
CA LEU A 82 -4.66 8.18 -8.43
C LEU A 82 -3.90 6.86 -8.38
N ILE A 83 -4.58 5.77 -8.06
CA ILE A 83 -3.95 4.44 -8.02
C ILE A 83 -3.41 4.06 -9.40
N GLU A 84 -4.17 4.29 -10.45
CA GLU A 84 -3.72 4.02 -11.82
C GLU A 84 -2.48 4.84 -12.17
N TYR A 85 -2.45 6.11 -11.80
CA TYR A 85 -1.28 6.96 -12.01
C TYR A 85 -0.06 6.40 -11.29
N LEU A 86 -0.21 6.01 -10.02
CA LEU A 86 0.90 5.50 -9.23
C LEU A 86 1.43 4.17 -9.77
N MET A 87 0.54 3.28 -10.17
CA MET A 87 0.92 1.97 -10.70
C MET A 87 1.61 2.09 -12.06
N ASN A 88 1.16 3.01 -12.91
CA ASN A 88 1.71 3.18 -14.25
C ASN A 88 3.00 4.00 -14.26
N SER A 89 3.32 4.66 -13.17
CA SER A 89 4.55 5.47 -13.07
C SER A 89 5.77 4.65 -12.69
N ASP A 90 5.64 3.35 -12.64
CA ASP A 90 6.67 2.41 -12.24
C ASP A 90 7.67 2.07 -13.35
N MET A 91 7.45 2.57 -14.52
CA MET A 91 8.29 2.22 -15.67
C MET A 91 9.35 3.26 -15.95
#